data_6f4493c565ea3b765c0fb8cafd26acfb
#
_entry.id   6f4493c565ea3b765c0fb8cafd26acfb
#
_cell.length_a   1.000
_cell.length_b   1.000
_cell.length_c   1.000
_cell.angle_alpha   90.00
_cell.angle_beta   90.00
_cell.angle_gamma   90.00
#
_symmetry.space_group_name_H-M   'P 1'
#
loop_
_entity.id
_entity.type
_entity.pdbx_description
1 polymer ?
#
loop_
_entity_poly.entity_id
_entity_poly.type
_entity_poly.pdbx_seq_one_letter_code
_entity_poly.pdbx_strand_id
1 'polypeptide(L)'
;MKIRILLYSFVFLSGFIFSNTQFEEKDILNVDEAFVVNTLIEKNKILISWDIKPGYYLYKKSILIKAGDDSLIHNYLLKNELKISDEFFGESVILKGALQVDAVLSDVNLGSLEGIKVIYQGCAEGKYCYPKTIKSL
;
A
#
# COMPACT_ATOMS: atom_id res chain seq x y z
N MET A 1 1.70 81.80 -6.86
CA MET A 1 2.26 80.74 -6.01
C MET A 1 1.45 79.48 -6.32
N LYS A 2 1.97 78.61 -7.16
CA LYS A 2 1.26 77.39 -7.67
C LYS A 2 1.76 76.18 -6.92
N ILE A 3 0.94 75.64 -6.03
CA ILE A 3 1.21 74.36 -5.32
C ILE A 3 0.89 73.23 -6.25
N ARG A 4 1.91 72.46 -6.69
CA ARG A 4 1.75 71.22 -7.41
C ARG A 4 1.61 70.09 -6.40
N ILE A 5 0.42 69.54 -6.32
CA ILE A 5 0.12 68.33 -5.57
C ILE A 5 0.55 67.12 -6.41
N LEU A 6 1.60 66.46 -5.99
CA LEU A 6 2.09 65.18 -6.56
C LEU A 6 1.31 64.04 -5.93
N LEU A 7 0.36 63.47 -6.68
CA LEU A 7 -0.37 62.25 -6.31
C LEU A 7 0.54 61.05 -6.52
N TYR A 8 1.06 60.50 -5.43
CA TYR A 8 1.72 59.20 -5.44
C TYR A 8 0.65 58.11 -5.48
N SER A 9 0.44 57.49 -6.63
CA SER A 9 -0.35 56.31 -6.80
C SER A 9 0.45 55.11 -6.26
N PHE A 10 0.08 54.63 -5.07
CA PHE A 10 0.65 53.43 -4.46
C PHE A 10 -0.08 52.21 -5.02
N VAL A 11 0.47 51.60 -6.07
CA VAL A 11 -0.03 50.36 -6.64
C VAL A 11 0.34 49.24 -5.69
N PHE A 12 -0.62 48.79 -4.88
CA PHE A 12 -0.50 47.51 -4.10
C PHE A 12 -0.53 46.35 -5.06
N LEU A 13 0.63 45.83 -5.41
CA LEU A 13 0.77 44.58 -6.12
C LEU A 13 0.58 43.44 -5.10
N SER A 14 -0.68 43.01 -4.89
CA SER A 14 -1.00 41.84 -4.09
C SER A 14 -0.50 40.61 -4.83
N GLY A 15 0.71 40.17 -4.49
CA GLY A 15 1.24 38.88 -4.93
C GLY A 15 0.42 37.76 -4.30
N PHE A 16 -0.43 37.12 -5.06
CA PHE A 16 -1.00 35.83 -4.68
C PHE A 16 0.12 34.80 -4.65
N ILE A 17 0.59 34.49 -3.45
CA ILE A 17 1.49 33.36 -3.24
C ILE A 17 0.61 32.11 -3.34
N PHE A 18 0.55 31.52 -4.53
CA PHE A 18 0.10 30.14 -4.67
C PHE A 18 1.14 29.26 -3.99
N SER A 19 0.85 28.86 -2.75
CA SER A 19 1.57 27.75 -2.12
C SER A 19 1.21 26.51 -2.92
N ASN A 20 2.02 26.17 -3.92
CA ASN A 20 2.06 24.84 -4.47
C ASN A 20 2.57 23.92 -3.35
N THR A 21 1.67 23.27 -2.63
CA THR A 21 2.00 22.08 -1.89
C THR A 21 2.31 21.00 -2.93
N GLN A 22 3.54 21.02 -3.45
CA GLN A 22 4.08 19.87 -4.13
C GLN A 22 4.13 18.76 -3.09
N PHE A 23 3.26 17.77 -3.28
CA PHE A 23 3.34 16.49 -2.61
C PHE A 23 4.70 15.93 -2.97
N GLU A 24 5.66 16.00 -2.05
CA GLU A 24 6.96 15.38 -2.30
C GLU A 24 6.74 13.87 -2.29
N GLU A 25 6.88 13.27 -3.44
CA GLU A 25 6.85 11.81 -3.69
C GLU A 25 7.85 11.06 -2.78
N LYS A 26 8.77 11.78 -2.16
CA LYS A 26 9.75 11.33 -1.18
C LYS A 26 9.16 10.79 0.14
N ASP A 27 7.92 11.12 0.46
CA ASP A 27 7.26 10.71 1.71
C ASP A 27 6.54 9.35 1.61
N ILE A 28 6.54 8.71 0.44
CA ILE A 28 5.89 7.44 0.20
C ILE A 28 6.96 6.39 -0.12
N LEU A 29 7.02 5.34 0.68
CA LEU A 29 7.94 4.23 0.46
C LEU A 29 7.59 3.48 -0.82
N ASN A 30 8.57 2.84 -1.46
CA ASN A 30 8.30 1.87 -2.50
C ASN A 30 7.48 0.71 -1.96
N VAL A 31 6.74 0.03 -2.83
CA VAL A 31 5.85 -1.07 -2.43
C VAL A 31 6.57 -2.18 -1.66
N ASP A 32 7.78 -2.55 -2.07
CA ASP A 32 8.59 -3.58 -1.40
C ASP A 32 9.20 -3.12 -0.07
N GLU A 33 9.32 -1.81 0.14
CA GLU A 33 9.75 -1.22 1.42
C GLU A 33 8.57 -1.05 2.38
N ALA A 34 7.40 -0.68 1.87
CA ALA A 34 6.18 -0.52 2.64
C ALA A 34 5.61 -1.86 3.14
N PHE A 35 5.75 -2.91 2.32
CA PHE A 35 5.21 -4.26 2.55
C PHE A 35 6.30 -5.30 2.35
N VAL A 36 7.14 -5.50 3.36
CA VAL A 36 8.23 -6.48 3.27
C VAL A 36 7.66 -7.88 3.37
N VAL A 37 7.79 -8.68 2.31
CA VAL A 37 7.26 -10.04 2.21
C VAL A 37 8.39 -11.04 2.40
N ASN A 38 8.18 -12.01 3.28
CA ASN A 38 9.06 -13.17 3.46
C ASN A 38 8.24 -14.46 3.31
N THR A 39 8.88 -15.49 2.80
CA THR A 39 8.26 -16.81 2.59
C THR A 39 9.13 -17.91 3.15
N LEU A 40 8.45 -18.92 3.69
CA LEU A 40 9.07 -20.16 4.15
C LEU A 40 8.21 -21.32 3.66
N ILE A 41 8.84 -22.32 3.08
CA ILE A 41 8.17 -23.55 2.65
C ILE A 41 8.62 -24.68 3.58
N GLU A 42 7.65 -25.29 4.25
CA GLU A 42 7.85 -26.41 5.13
C GLU A 42 6.95 -27.58 4.72
N LYS A 43 7.57 -28.67 4.25
CA LYS A 43 6.84 -29.83 3.72
C LYS A 43 5.86 -29.43 2.62
N ASN A 44 4.57 -29.55 2.89
CA ASN A 44 3.47 -29.19 1.97
C ASN A 44 2.75 -27.89 2.34
N LYS A 45 3.41 -27.02 3.12
CA LYS A 45 2.87 -25.72 3.49
C LYS A 45 3.78 -24.60 3.05
N ILE A 46 3.16 -23.52 2.60
CA ILE A 46 3.84 -22.25 2.42
C ILE A 46 3.38 -21.27 3.50
N LEU A 47 4.34 -20.69 4.17
CA LEU A 47 4.15 -19.63 5.15
C LEU A 47 4.60 -18.32 4.52
N ILE A 48 3.70 -17.32 4.50
CA ILE A 48 3.97 -16.01 3.96
C ILE A 48 3.77 -14.99 5.07
N SER A 49 4.75 -14.14 5.29
CA SER A 49 4.70 -13.09 6.29
C SER A 49 4.92 -11.73 5.64
N TRP A 50 4.20 -10.73 6.13
CA TRP A 50 4.42 -9.31 5.81
C TRP A 50 4.83 -8.56 7.07
N ASP A 51 5.83 -7.70 6.91
CA ASP A 51 6.09 -6.60 7.81
C ASP A 51 5.55 -5.32 7.15
N ILE A 52 4.34 -4.93 7.55
CA ILE A 52 3.67 -3.73 7.05
C ILE A 52 4.16 -2.54 7.86
N LYS A 53 4.82 -1.60 7.20
CA LYS A 53 5.41 -0.43 7.87
C LYS A 53 4.36 0.48 8.51
N PRO A 54 4.69 1.19 9.60
CA PRO A 54 3.80 2.18 10.19
C PRO A 54 3.32 3.20 9.16
N GLY A 55 2.03 3.54 9.18
CA GLY A 55 1.41 4.42 8.20
C GLY A 55 0.98 3.73 6.90
N TYR A 56 1.12 2.40 6.82
CA TYR A 56 0.67 1.59 5.67
C TYR A 56 -0.29 0.50 6.11
N TYR A 57 -1.09 0.00 5.18
CA TYR A 57 -1.99 -1.12 5.41
C TYR A 57 -2.24 -1.93 4.13
N LEU A 58 -2.64 -3.19 4.29
CA LEU A 58 -3.13 -4.05 3.21
C LEU A 58 -4.64 -4.23 3.31
N TYR A 59 -5.33 -4.32 2.18
CA TYR A 59 -6.72 -4.75 2.15
C TYR A 59 -6.80 -6.27 2.31
N LYS A 60 -7.47 -6.74 3.35
CA LYS A 60 -7.62 -8.18 3.61
C LYS A 60 -8.17 -8.94 2.42
N LYS A 61 -9.20 -8.39 1.76
CA LYS A 61 -9.86 -8.98 0.58
C LYS A 61 -8.97 -9.07 -0.66
N SER A 62 -7.84 -8.35 -0.68
CA SER A 62 -6.94 -8.33 -1.84
C SER A 62 -5.88 -9.43 -1.79
N ILE A 63 -5.71 -10.09 -0.65
CA ILE A 63 -4.67 -11.12 -0.47
C ILE A 63 -5.13 -12.41 -1.12
N LEU A 64 -4.38 -12.84 -2.13
CA LEU A 64 -4.57 -14.08 -2.85
C LEU A 64 -3.24 -14.80 -2.98
N ILE A 65 -3.25 -16.11 -2.76
CA ILE A 65 -2.10 -16.98 -3.00
C ILE A 65 -2.47 -17.87 -4.18
N LYS A 66 -1.64 -17.88 -5.21
CA LYS A 66 -1.86 -18.66 -6.42
C LYS A 66 -0.71 -19.63 -6.67
N ALA A 67 -1.08 -20.82 -7.16
CA ALA A 67 -0.17 -21.79 -7.71
C ALA A 67 -0.57 -22.03 -9.18
N GLY A 68 0.18 -21.43 -10.11
CA GLY A 68 -0.25 -21.31 -11.49
C GLY A 68 -1.53 -20.47 -11.59
N ASP A 69 -2.58 -21.06 -12.18
CA ASP A 69 -3.90 -20.41 -12.29
C ASP A 69 -4.83 -20.66 -11.08
N ASP A 70 -4.48 -21.63 -10.23
CA ASP A 70 -5.30 -22.01 -9.08
C ASP A 70 -5.10 -21.05 -7.91
N SER A 71 -6.20 -20.68 -7.25
CA SER A 71 -6.17 -19.93 -6.00
C SER A 71 -6.14 -20.89 -4.81
N LEU A 72 -5.14 -20.73 -3.95
CA LEU A 72 -4.99 -21.55 -2.75
C LEU A 72 -5.80 -20.95 -1.60
N ILE A 73 -6.48 -21.83 -0.86
CA ILE A 73 -7.11 -21.44 0.40
C ILE A 73 -6.00 -21.20 1.42
N HIS A 74 -6.08 -20.06 2.11
CA HIS A 74 -5.11 -19.67 3.11
C HIS A 74 -5.78 -19.32 4.44
N ASN A 75 -5.05 -19.51 5.52
CA ASN A 75 -5.46 -19.16 6.86
C ASN A 75 -4.58 -18.03 7.41
N TYR A 76 -5.18 -17.18 8.23
CA TYR A 76 -4.47 -16.12 8.94
C TYR A 76 -3.97 -16.63 10.28
N LEU A 77 -2.65 -16.75 10.44
CA LEU A 77 -2.00 -17.19 11.68
C LEU A 77 -1.74 -16.02 12.63
N LEU A 78 -1.33 -14.88 12.06
CA LEU A 78 -1.12 -13.62 12.77
C LEU A 78 -1.74 -12.51 11.95
N LYS A 79 -2.54 -11.66 12.58
CA LYS A 79 -3.16 -10.51 11.94
C LYS A 79 -3.55 -9.46 12.96
N ASN A 80 -3.42 -8.20 12.57
CA ASN A 80 -4.01 -7.06 13.23
C ASN A 80 -4.99 -6.42 12.24
N GLU A 81 -6.28 -6.71 12.39
CA GLU A 81 -7.30 -6.22 11.47
C GLU A 81 -8.17 -5.11 12.07
N LEU A 82 -8.47 -4.15 11.22
CA LEU A 82 -9.31 -3.00 11.51
C LEU A 82 -10.36 -2.84 10.42
N LYS A 83 -11.52 -2.34 10.77
CA LYS A 83 -12.53 -1.90 9.80
C LYS A 83 -12.36 -0.41 9.57
N ILE A 84 -12.28 -0.03 8.32
CA ILE A 84 -12.22 1.38 7.91
C ILE A 84 -13.23 1.65 6.81
N SER A 85 -13.57 2.94 6.63
CA SER A 85 -14.21 3.43 5.42
C SER A 85 -13.26 4.43 4.77
N ASP A 86 -12.85 4.18 3.54
CA ASP A 86 -11.97 5.05 2.78
C ASP A 86 -12.59 5.47 1.45
N GLU A 87 -11.99 6.49 0.83
CA GLU A 87 -12.47 7.05 -0.44
C GLU A 87 -12.19 6.14 -1.65
N PHE A 88 -11.30 5.14 -1.52
CA PHE A 88 -10.91 4.26 -2.61
C PHE A 88 -11.83 3.04 -2.75
N PHE A 89 -12.20 2.41 -1.62
CA PHE A 89 -12.96 1.16 -1.61
C PHE A 89 -14.14 1.15 -0.63
N GLY A 90 -14.46 2.28 0.02
CA GLY A 90 -15.52 2.38 1.01
C GLY A 90 -15.24 1.55 2.26
N GLU A 91 -16.25 0.86 2.80
CA GLU A 91 -16.07 0.00 3.98
C GLU A 91 -15.20 -1.20 3.65
N SER A 92 -14.09 -1.35 4.35
CA SER A 92 -13.08 -2.38 4.10
C SER A 92 -12.45 -2.87 5.41
N VAL A 93 -12.02 -4.14 5.39
CA VAL A 93 -11.15 -4.69 6.43
C VAL A 93 -9.71 -4.56 5.97
N ILE A 94 -8.91 -3.92 6.80
CA ILE A 94 -7.49 -3.72 6.55
C ILE A 94 -6.63 -4.46 7.57
N LEU A 95 -5.38 -4.69 7.20
CA LEU A 95 -4.36 -5.36 7.98
C LEU A 95 -3.17 -4.43 8.17
N LYS A 96 -2.67 -4.31 9.40
CA LYS A 96 -1.52 -3.46 9.76
C LYS A 96 -0.47 -4.26 10.51
N GLY A 97 0.78 -3.78 10.45
CA GLY A 97 1.90 -4.36 11.19
C GLY A 97 2.28 -5.77 10.74
N ALA A 98 2.55 -6.67 11.67
CA ALA A 98 2.91 -8.03 11.35
C ALA A 98 1.68 -8.84 10.88
N LEU A 99 1.82 -9.48 9.73
CA LEU A 99 0.82 -10.38 9.14
C LEU A 99 1.48 -11.69 8.77
N GLN A 100 0.81 -12.79 9.05
CA GLN A 100 1.27 -14.13 8.69
C GLN A 100 0.08 -14.97 8.21
N VAL A 101 0.26 -15.62 7.08
CA VAL A 101 -0.71 -16.55 6.49
C VAL A 101 -0.03 -17.86 6.12
N ASP A 102 -0.77 -18.96 6.16
CA ASP A 102 -0.34 -20.23 5.60
C ASP A 102 -1.30 -20.73 4.52
N ALA A 103 -0.76 -21.49 3.58
CA ALA A 103 -1.54 -22.23 2.59
C ALA A 103 -0.95 -23.63 2.40
N VAL A 104 -1.81 -24.58 2.08
CA VAL A 104 -1.40 -25.96 1.79
C VAL A 104 -1.11 -26.08 0.30
N LEU A 105 0.04 -26.66 -0.02
CA LEU A 105 0.48 -26.97 -1.37
C LEU A 105 0.12 -28.42 -1.70
N SER A 106 -0.42 -28.66 -2.88
CA SER A 106 -0.57 -30.01 -3.42
C SER A 106 0.77 -30.55 -3.93
N ASP A 107 0.86 -31.86 -4.14
CA ASP A 107 2.08 -32.49 -4.70
C ASP A 107 2.47 -31.91 -6.05
N VAL A 108 1.49 -31.52 -6.87
CA VAL A 108 1.73 -30.86 -8.16
C VAL A 108 2.35 -29.47 -7.95
N ASN A 109 1.91 -28.71 -6.94
CA ASN A 109 2.47 -27.40 -6.63
C ASN A 109 3.89 -27.50 -6.08
N LEU A 110 4.22 -28.55 -5.32
CA LEU A 110 5.57 -28.80 -4.83
C LEU A 110 6.55 -29.12 -5.93
N GLY A 111 6.09 -29.67 -7.05
CA GLY A 111 6.92 -29.95 -8.23
C GLY A 111 7.28 -28.69 -9.05
N SER A 112 6.59 -27.58 -8.86
CA SER A 112 6.80 -26.32 -9.60
C SER A 112 6.58 -25.10 -8.71
N LEU A 113 7.49 -24.89 -7.76
CA LEU A 113 7.45 -23.74 -6.84
C LEU A 113 7.54 -22.40 -7.55
N GLU A 114 8.15 -22.35 -8.74
CA GLU A 114 8.26 -21.14 -9.57
C GLU A 114 6.92 -20.55 -10.00
N GLY A 115 5.84 -21.36 -9.93
CA GLY A 115 4.48 -20.92 -10.25
C GLY A 115 3.71 -20.31 -9.08
N ILE A 116 4.30 -20.25 -7.88
CA ILE A 116 3.59 -19.71 -6.70
C ILE A 116 3.75 -18.20 -6.65
N LYS A 117 2.62 -17.50 -6.53
CA LYS A 117 2.55 -16.05 -6.47
C LYS A 117 1.66 -15.62 -5.31
N VAL A 118 2.03 -14.52 -4.68
CA VAL A 118 1.13 -13.79 -3.80
C VAL A 118 0.69 -12.50 -4.47
N ILE A 119 -0.58 -12.19 -4.36
CA ILE A 119 -1.19 -10.96 -4.88
C ILE A 119 -1.75 -10.20 -3.69
N TYR A 120 -1.50 -8.91 -3.63
CA TYR A 120 -2.03 -8.06 -2.57
C TYR A 120 -2.13 -6.61 -3.06
N GLN A 121 -2.90 -5.82 -2.33
CA GLN A 121 -3.01 -4.38 -2.56
C GLN A 121 -3.04 -3.66 -1.22
N GLY A 122 -2.31 -2.56 -1.13
CA GLY A 122 -2.20 -1.74 0.05
C GLY A 122 -2.12 -0.26 -0.25
N CYS A 123 -2.14 0.53 0.80
CA CYS A 123 -2.10 1.99 0.72
C CYS A 123 -1.15 2.58 1.77
N ALA A 124 -0.58 3.74 1.45
CA ALA A 124 -0.10 4.70 2.43
C ALA A 124 -1.31 5.45 2.98
N GLU A 125 -1.52 5.41 4.28
CA GLU A 125 -2.71 5.92 4.97
C GLU A 125 -2.95 7.41 4.67
N GLY A 126 -4.13 7.72 4.09
CA GLY A 126 -4.53 9.08 3.73
C GLY A 126 -3.72 9.73 2.60
N LYS A 127 -2.87 8.98 1.90
CA LYS A 127 -1.98 9.53 0.87
C LYS A 127 -2.13 8.87 -0.50
N TYR A 128 -1.86 7.58 -0.58
CA TYR A 128 -1.71 6.89 -1.87
C TYR A 128 -2.04 5.41 -1.77
N CYS A 129 -2.74 4.86 -2.76
CA CYS A 129 -2.95 3.42 -2.89
C CYS A 129 -2.12 2.86 -4.02
N TYR A 130 -1.34 1.83 -3.72
CA TYR A 130 -0.52 1.14 -4.69
C TYR A 130 -1.40 0.34 -5.66
N PRO A 131 -0.97 0.17 -6.90
CA PRO A 131 -1.55 -0.82 -7.79
C PRO A 131 -1.50 -2.22 -7.17
N LYS A 132 -2.34 -3.12 -7.67
CA LYS A 132 -2.28 -4.53 -7.27
C LYS A 132 -0.87 -5.08 -7.51
N THR A 133 -0.23 -5.54 -6.45
CA THR A 133 1.13 -6.07 -6.46
C THR A 133 1.08 -7.58 -6.62
N ILE A 134 1.89 -8.12 -7.52
CA ILE A 134 2.05 -9.55 -7.76
C ILE A 134 3.51 -9.88 -7.49
N LYS A 135 3.77 -10.77 -6.54
CA LYS A 135 5.11 -11.20 -6.17
C LYS A 135 5.24 -12.71 -6.34
N SER A 136 6.19 -13.12 -7.16
CA SER A 136 6.59 -14.54 -7.25
C SER A 136 7.39 -14.92 -6.01
N LEU A 137 7.15 -16.10 -5.48
CA LEU A 137 7.70 -16.60 -4.22
C LEU A 137 8.78 -17.64 -4.49
#